data_b244725bc8abdebced51cbf3090d22e0
#
_entry.id   b244725bc8abdebced51cbf3090d22e0
#
_cell.length_a   1.000
_cell.length_b   1.000
_cell.length_c   1.000
_cell.angle_alpha   90.00
_cell.angle_beta   90.00
_cell.angle_gamma   90.00
#
_symmetry.space_group_name_H-M   'P 1'
#
loop_
_entity.id
_entity.type
_entity.pdbx_description
1 polymer ?
#
loop_
_entity_poly.entity_id
_entity_poly.type
_entity_poly.pdbx_seq_one_letter_code
_entity_poly.pdbx_strand_id
1 'polypeptide(L)'
;AAEHWDFFGYSSPGGRIGALRKALAHVGDNGACYLHVPEIDKAGHRYGPGSTAWLDALEDTDRFLSTVMRALPPRTRVSITADHGMVPANLDHIADLAQAPAPLSRCTGVAGEGRALMLRFNSSDGCPPLADLRDWVGERGLVLDAEQMLSSGLLGDPGFADSRVVHERLGDALIFARG
;
A
#
# COMPACT_ATOMS: atom_id res chain seq x y z
N ALA A 1 -11.45 21.90 -10.15
CA ALA A 1 -10.19 22.62 -10.15
C ALA A 1 -9.08 21.59 -9.99
N ALA A 2 -8.08 21.58 -10.88
CA ALA A 2 -6.89 20.76 -10.69
C ALA A 2 -6.16 21.31 -9.46
N GLU A 3 -6.06 20.50 -8.41
CA GLU A 3 -5.23 20.85 -7.25
C GLU A 3 -3.79 20.91 -7.72
N HIS A 4 -3.16 22.04 -7.52
CA HIS A 4 -1.76 22.23 -7.90
C HIS A 4 -0.90 22.00 -6.66
N TRP A 5 0.02 21.02 -6.75
CA TRP A 5 0.97 20.71 -5.69
C TRP A 5 2.35 21.18 -6.12
N ASP A 6 2.99 22.01 -5.31
CA ASP A 6 4.38 22.42 -5.52
C ASP A 6 5.32 21.44 -4.82
N PHE A 7 6.40 21.07 -5.51
CA PHE A 7 7.36 20.09 -5.03
C PHE A 7 8.64 20.77 -4.51
N PHE A 8 9.01 20.46 -3.27
CA PHE A 8 10.23 20.94 -2.62
C PHE A 8 11.18 19.78 -2.37
N GLY A 9 12.08 19.53 -3.31
CA GLY A 9 13.05 18.43 -3.23
C GLY A 9 14.17 18.70 -2.21
N TYR A 10 14.76 17.61 -1.72
CA TYR A 10 16.01 17.61 -0.95
C TYR A 10 16.89 16.43 -1.42
N SER A 11 18.22 16.62 -1.36
CA SER A 11 19.21 15.64 -1.81
C SER A 11 19.86 14.85 -0.68
N SER A 12 19.64 15.27 0.56
CA SER A 12 20.21 14.62 1.75
C SER A 12 19.25 14.72 2.95
N PRO A 13 19.31 13.78 3.90
CA PRO A 13 18.48 13.85 5.11
C PRO A 13 18.58 15.18 5.85
N GLY A 14 19.77 15.80 5.90
CA GLY A 14 19.98 17.11 6.51
C GLY A 14 19.28 18.26 5.79
N GLY A 15 19.04 18.15 4.48
CA GLY A 15 18.31 19.15 3.70
C GLY A 15 16.79 19.14 3.89
N ARG A 16 16.25 18.08 4.47
CA ARG A 16 14.80 17.85 4.63
C ARG A 16 14.08 18.93 5.43
N ILE A 17 14.67 19.37 6.55
CA ILE A 17 14.10 20.46 7.36
C ILE A 17 14.11 21.79 6.59
N GLY A 18 15.15 22.05 5.80
CA GLY A 18 15.20 23.22 4.94
C GLY A 18 14.12 23.24 3.87
N ALA A 19 13.88 22.09 3.23
CA ALA A 19 12.80 21.93 2.26
C ALA A 19 11.41 22.11 2.93
N LEU A 20 11.19 21.50 4.08
CA LEU A 20 9.96 21.68 4.86
C LEU A 20 9.70 23.14 5.20
N ARG A 21 10.70 23.88 5.68
CA ARG A 21 10.56 25.30 6.01
C ARG A 21 10.19 26.15 4.78
N LYS A 22 10.79 25.84 3.61
CA LYS A 22 10.44 26.51 2.36
C LYS A 22 8.99 26.21 1.94
N ALA A 23 8.57 24.95 2.04
CA ALA A 23 7.20 24.56 1.75
C ALA A 23 6.19 25.25 2.68
N LEU A 24 6.45 25.27 3.99
CA LEU A 24 5.60 25.94 4.97
C LEU A 24 5.49 27.45 4.73
N ALA A 25 6.59 28.11 4.38
CA ALA A 25 6.58 29.53 4.03
C ALA A 25 5.81 29.80 2.73
N HIS A 26 5.82 28.87 1.80
CA HIS A 26 5.10 28.98 0.52
C HIS A 26 3.59 28.84 0.68
N VAL A 27 3.13 27.85 1.46
CA VAL A 27 1.68 27.58 1.61
C VAL A 27 0.98 28.54 2.57
N GLY A 28 1.70 29.21 3.45
CA GLY A 28 1.13 30.15 4.42
C GLY A 28 0.22 29.49 5.46
N ASP A 29 -0.65 30.29 6.09
CA ASP A 29 -1.42 29.87 7.27
C ASP A 29 -2.55 28.88 7.00
N ASN A 30 -3.06 28.81 5.78
CA ASN A 30 -4.19 27.96 5.40
C ASN A 30 -3.82 26.85 4.42
N GLY A 31 -2.54 26.59 4.25
CA GLY A 31 -2.06 25.57 3.33
C GLY A 31 -1.88 24.19 3.97
N ALA A 32 -1.59 23.20 3.13
CA ALA A 32 -1.25 21.86 3.54
C ALA A 32 0.12 21.47 2.97
N CYS A 33 0.92 20.75 3.77
CA CYS A 33 2.18 20.16 3.34
C CYS A 33 2.15 18.65 3.55
N TYR A 34 2.57 17.91 2.53
CA TYR A 34 2.83 16.49 2.64
C TYR A 34 4.34 16.26 2.73
N LEU A 35 4.79 15.59 3.78
CA LEU A 35 6.19 15.26 3.99
C LEU A 35 6.38 13.75 3.89
N HIS A 36 7.09 13.30 2.88
CA HIS A 36 7.41 11.89 2.67
C HIS A 36 8.71 11.50 3.41
N VAL A 37 8.66 10.41 4.18
CA VAL A 37 9.78 9.87 4.97
C VAL A 37 9.94 8.38 4.63
N PRO A 38 10.78 8.02 3.65
CA PRO A 38 10.84 6.66 3.10
C PRO A 38 11.83 5.72 3.81
N GLU A 39 12.53 6.16 4.84
CA GLU A 39 13.68 5.42 5.41
C GLU A 39 13.28 4.12 6.07
N ILE A 40 12.16 4.11 6.82
CA ILE A 40 11.65 2.92 7.52
C ILE A 40 11.24 1.87 6.50
N ASP A 41 10.50 2.28 5.48
CA ASP A 41 10.07 1.42 4.37
C ASP A 41 11.25 0.79 3.64
N LYS A 42 12.22 1.62 3.21
CA LYS A 42 13.44 1.13 2.55
C LYS A 42 14.24 0.15 3.40
N ALA A 43 14.37 0.42 4.69
CA ALA A 43 15.06 -0.48 5.61
C ALA A 43 14.31 -1.80 5.77
N GLY A 44 12.98 -1.75 5.89
CA GLY A 44 12.10 -2.91 6.00
C GLY A 44 12.16 -3.81 4.76
N HIS A 45 12.09 -3.23 3.56
CA HIS A 45 12.21 -3.99 2.31
C HIS A 45 13.58 -4.63 2.13
N ARG A 46 14.65 -3.97 2.57
CA ARG A 46 16.01 -4.46 2.36
C ARG A 46 16.49 -5.45 3.42
N TYR A 47 16.12 -5.25 4.67
CA TYR A 47 16.68 -5.98 5.81
C TYR A 47 15.62 -6.72 6.62
N GLY A 48 14.36 -6.53 6.32
CA GLY A 48 13.21 -7.05 7.05
C GLY A 48 12.79 -6.19 8.24
N PRO A 49 11.48 -6.16 8.55
CA PRO A 49 10.97 -5.50 9.74
C PRO A 49 11.50 -6.18 11.00
N GLY A 50 11.86 -5.37 12.01
CA GLY A 50 12.47 -5.85 13.25
C GLY A 50 13.99 -6.08 13.20
N SER A 51 14.63 -5.93 12.03
CA SER A 51 16.09 -5.93 11.93
C SER A 51 16.70 -4.71 12.62
N THR A 52 17.99 -4.80 13.02
CA THR A 52 18.71 -3.67 13.61
C THR A 52 18.65 -2.43 12.69
N ALA A 53 18.89 -2.61 11.40
CA ALA A 53 18.83 -1.50 10.44
C ALA A 53 17.41 -0.87 10.33
N TRP A 54 16.36 -1.65 10.48
CA TRP A 54 14.99 -1.15 10.51
C TRP A 54 14.71 -0.40 11.82
N LEU A 55 15.18 -0.91 12.97
CA LEU A 55 15.04 -0.23 14.25
C LEU A 55 15.83 1.09 14.28
N ASP A 56 17.04 1.10 13.74
CA ASP A 56 17.84 2.33 13.59
C ASP A 56 17.11 3.37 12.73
N ALA A 57 16.50 2.95 11.61
CA ALA A 57 15.71 3.84 10.75
C ALA A 57 14.47 4.39 11.46
N LEU A 58 13.83 3.59 12.32
CA LEU A 58 12.70 4.03 13.15
C LEU A 58 13.12 5.09 14.17
N GLU A 59 14.23 4.86 14.90
CA GLU A 59 14.77 5.83 15.86
C GLU A 59 15.22 7.13 15.18
N ASP A 60 15.88 7.04 14.02
CA ASP A 60 16.27 8.21 13.24
C ASP A 60 15.06 9.02 12.77
N THR A 61 13.99 8.32 12.38
CA THR A 61 12.72 8.94 11.99
C THR A 61 12.07 9.63 13.19
N ASP A 62 12.05 9.03 14.37
CA ASP A 62 11.50 9.62 15.58
C ASP A 62 12.27 10.90 15.97
N ARG A 63 13.61 10.86 15.95
CA ARG A 63 14.46 12.05 16.17
C ARG A 63 14.20 13.15 15.15
N PHE A 64 14.02 12.76 13.89
CA PHE A 64 13.67 13.71 12.84
C PHE A 64 12.29 14.33 13.06
N LEU A 65 11.26 13.54 13.38
CA LEU A 65 9.91 14.03 13.67
C LEU A 65 9.91 14.97 14.88
N SER A 66 10.69 14.69 15.93
CA SER A 66 10.88 15.58 17.05
C SER A 66 11.47 16.95 16.62
N THR A 67 12.34 16.95 15.60
CA THR A 67 12.88 18.19 15.03
C THR A 67 11.85 18.92 14.17
N VAL A 68 11.06 18.18 13.40
CA VAL A 68 9.92 18.72 12.63
C VAL A 68 8.95 19.43 13.56
N MET A 69 8.50 18.77 14.64
CA MET A 69 7.54 19.33 15.60
C MET A 69 8.00 20.64 16.20
N ARG A 70 9.30 20.80 16.47
CA ARG A 70 9.88 22.05 16.95
C ARG A 70 9.98 23.15 15.88
N ALA A 71 10.00 22.77 14.60
CA ALA A 71 10.12 23.70 13.48
C ALA A 71 8.77 24.20 12.94
N LEU A 72 7.67 23.58 13.36
CA LEU A 72 6.33 23.91 12.85
C LEU A 72 5.82 25.23 13.46
N PRO A 73 5.07 26.04 12.68
CA PRO A 73 4.37 27.21 13.21
C PRO A 73 3.39 26.83 14.34
N PRO A 74 3.10 27.74 15.27
CA PRO A 74 2.04 27.54 16.25
C PRO A 74 0.70 27.19 15.57
N ARG A 75 -0.10 26.31 16.18
CA ARG A 75 -1.41 25.89 15.68
C ARG A 75 -1.37 25.00 14.43
N THR A 76 -0.22 24.50 14.00
CA THR A 76 -0.13 23.49 12.94
C THR A 76 -0.72 22.16 13.43
N ARG A 77 -1.64 21.59 12.65
CA ARG A 77 -2.12 20.23 12.86
C ARG A 77 -1.21 19.26 12.11
N VAL A 78 -0.78 18.20 12.78
CA VAL A 78 0.06 17.15 12.18
C VAL A 78 -0.68 15.83 12.21
N SER A 79 -0.69 15.14 11.08
CA SER A 79 -1.14 13.74 10.97
C SER A 79 0.04 12.90 10.49
N ILE A 80 0.31 11.78 11.15
CA ILE A 80 1.33 10.83 10.77
C ILE A 80 0.61 9.55 10.35
N THR A 81 0.90 9.08 9.16
CA THR A 81 0.30 7.86 8.60
C THR A 81 1.33 7.08 7.82
N ALA A 82 1.04 5.81 7.58
CA ALA A 82 1.75 4.97 6.63
C ALA A 82 0.77 4.53 5.53
N ASP A 83 1.29 4.19 4.38
CA ASP A 83 0.55 3.63 3.25
C ASP A 83 0.23 2.15 3.47
N HIS A 84 1.12 1.41 4.15
CA HIS A 84 0.94 0.02 4.56
C HIS A 84 1.80 -0.33 5.79
N GLY A 85 1.56 -1.50 6.35
CA GLY A 85 2.46 -2.13 7.32
C GLY A 85 3.48 -3.03 6.63
N MET A 86 4.30 -3.71 7.43
CA MET A 86 5.26 -4.72 6.96
C MET A 86 5.19 -5.96 7.84
N VAL A 87 5.37 -7.11 7.23
CA VAL A 87 5.50 -8.41 7.91
C VAL A 87 6.75 -9.11 7.42
N PRO A 88 7.42 -9.93 8.25
CA PRO A 88 8.50 -10.78 7.78
C PRO A 88 7.96 -11.74 6.72
N ALA A 89 8.62 -11.79 5.55
CA ALA A 89 8.29 -12.75 4.50
C ALA A 89 9.28 -13.91 4.58
N ASN A 90 8.75 -15.13 4.61
CA ASN A 90 9.56 -16.34 4.45
C ASN A 90 9.51 -16.75 2.97
N LEU A 91 10.67 -16.78 2.31
CA LEU A 91 10.78 -17.13 0.90
C LEU A 91 10.30 -18.56 0.60
N ASP A 92 10.37 -19.47 1.58
CA ASP A 92 9.88 -20.84 1.45
C ASP A 92 8.33 -20.92 1.39
N HIS A 93 7.65 -19.86 1.78
CA HIS A 93 6.19 -19.77 1.76
C HIS A 93 5.63 -18.98 0.57
N ILE A 94 6.48 -18.57 -0.37
CA ILE A 94 6.02 -17.90 -1.59
C ILE A 94 5.31 -18.91 -2.50
N ALA A 95 4.06 -18.62 -2.83
CA ALA A 95 3.30 -19.36 -3.84
C ALA A 95 3.40 -18.61 -5.18
N ASP A 96 4.05 -19.24 -6.15
CA ASP A 96 4.18 -18.68 -7.50
C ASP A 96 2.94 -19.00 -8.32
N LEU A 97 2.19 -17.96 -8.71
CA LEU A 97 0.98 -18.10 -9.52
C LEU A 97 1.27 -18.77 -10.88
N ALA A 98 2.48 -18.61 -11.42
CA ALA A 98 2.86 -19.25 -12.68
C ALA A 98 2.92 -20.80 -12.57
N GLN A 99 3.07 -21.31 -11.35
CA GLN A 99 3.06 -22.75 -11.06
C GLN A 99 1.68 -23.26 -10.63
N ALA A 100 0.67 -22.40 -10.63
CA ALA A 100 -0.69 -22.81 -10.31
C ALA A 100 -1.24 -23.80 -11.35
N PRO A 101 -2.07 -24.77 -10.93
CA PRO A 101 -2.66 -25.72 -11.87
C PRO A 101 -3.60 -25.01 -12.84
N ALA A 102 -3.81 -25.59 -14.02
CA ALA A 102 -4.92 -25.19 -14.88
C ALA A 102 -6.25 -25.41 -14.11
N PRO A 103 -7.23 -24.52 -14.19
CA PRO A 103 -7.37 -23.34 -15.08
C PRO A 103 -6.74 -22.05 -14.57
N LEU A 104 -6.09 -22.02 -13.40
CA LEU A 104 -5.55 -20.79 -12.79
C LEU A 104 -4.46 -20.15 -13.66
N SER A 105 -3.73 -20.95 -14.44
CA SER A 105 -2.77 -20.48 -15.44
C SER A 105 -3.40 -19.66 -16.59
N ARG A 106 -4.74 -19.64 -16.69
CA ARG A 106 -5.49 -18.86 -17.70
C ARG A 106 -5.76 -17.42 -17.24
N CYS A 107 -5.13 -16.99 -16.16
CA CYS A 107 -5.18 -15.60 -15.71
C CYS A 107 -4.62 -14.68 -16.82
N THR A 108 -5.43 -13.72 -17.25
CA THR A 108 -5.07 -12.78 -18.33
C THR A 108 -4.50 -11.48 -17.80
N GLY A 109 -4.63 -11.23 -16.49
CA GLY A 109 -4.10 -10.06 -15.84
C GLY A 109 -3.90 -10.28 -14.36
N VAL A 110 -2.77 -9.78 -13.84
CA VAL A 110 -2.43 -9.76 -12.43
C VAL A 110 -2.07 -8.34 -12.05
N ALA A 111 -2.63 -7.84 -10.96
CA ALA A 111 -2.32 -6.54 -10.40
C ALA A 111 -2.24 -6.65 -8.88
N GLY A 112 -1.77 -5.59 -8.22
CA GLY A 112 -1.63 -5.54 -6.77
C GLY A 112 -0.22 -5.82 -6.29
N GLU A 113 -0.11 -6.22 -5.04
CA GLU A 113 1.15 -6.50 -4.33
C GLU A 113 1.26 -7.99 -4.00
N GLY A 114 2.44 -8.47 -3.66
CA GLY A 114 2.68 -9.89 -3.38
C GLY A 114 1.79 -10.52 -2.30
N ARG A 115 1.16 -9.71 -1.45
CA ARG A 115 0.23 -10.17 -0.40
C ARG A 115 -1.24 -9.84 -0.68
N ALA A 116 -1.53 -9.08 -1.73
CA ALA A 116 -2.88 -8.70 -2.13
C ALA A 116 -2.93 -8.65 -3.67
N LEU A 117 -3.29 -9.76 -4.29
CA LEU A 117 -3.35 -9.90 -5.73
C LEU A 117 -4.79 -9.73 -6.23
N MET A 118 -4.92 -9.03 -7.34
CA MET A 118 -6.15 -8.95 -8.13
C MET A 118 -5.92 -9.72 -9.43
N LEU A 119 -6.79 -10.65 -9.73
CA LEU A 119 -6.70 -11.53 -10.89
C LEU A 119 -7.83 -11.24 -11.86
N ARG A 120 -7.51 -11.28 -13.15
CA ARG A 120 -8.50 -11.23 -14.24
C ARG A 120 -8.40 -12.46 -15.10
N PHE A 121 -9.54 -13.03 -15.42
CA PHE A 121 -9.66 -14.20 -16.27
C PHE A 121 -10.35 -13.85 -17.58
N ASN A 122 -10.19 -14.69 -18.59
CA ASN A 122 -10.89 -14.51 -19.86
C ASN A 122 -12.36 -14.90 -19.71
N SER A 123 -13.26 -13.97 -19.97
CA SER A 123 -14.71 -14.20 -19.89
C SER A 123 -15.23 -15.24 -20.89
N SER A 124 -14.49 -15.53 -21.97
CA SER A 124 -14.86 -16.57 -22.93
C SER A 124 -14.70 -17.99 -22.36
N ASP A 125 -13.95 -18.16 -21.28
CA ASP A 125 -13.66 -19.46 -20.68
C ASP A 125 -14.65 -19.84 -19.56
N GLY A 126 -15.70 -19.06 -19.36
CA GLY A 126 -16.72 -19.26 -18.34
C GLY A 126 -16.46 -18.49 -17.05
N CYS A 127 -17.09 -18.91 -15.95
CA CYS A 127 -16.94 -18.28 -14.66
C CYS A 127 -15.48 -18.41 -14.14
N PRO A 128 -14.95 -17.39 -13.42
CA PRO A 128 -13.64 -17.49 -12.80
C PRO A 128 -13.56 -18.76 -11.92
N PRO A 129 -12.43 -19.48 -11.94
CA PRO A 129 -12.29 -20.76 -11.22
C PRO A 129 -12.04 -20.52 -9.72
N LEU A 130 -12.99 -19.90 -9.04
CA LEU A 130 -12.85 -19.48 -7.63
C LEU A 130 -12.69 -20.68 -6.69
N ALA A 131 -13.34 -21.81 -6.97
CA ALA A 131 -13.21 -23.02 -6.16
C ALA A 131 -11.79 -23.57 -6.26
N ASP A 132 -11.29 -23.75 -7.48
CA ASP A 132 -9.91 -24.23 -7.71
C ASP A 132 -8.87 -23.27 -7.13
N LEU A 133 -9.15 -21.95 -7.20
CA LEU A 133 -8.30 -20.94 -6.63
C LEU A 133 -8.26 -21.02 -5.10
N ARG A 134 -9.41 -21.23 -4.45
CA ARG A 134 -9.50 -21.44 -3.01
C ARG A 134 -8.78 -22.70 -2.57
N ASP A 135 -8.93 -23.78 -3.30
CA ASP A 135 -8.26 -25.05 -3.01
C ASP A 135 -6.73 -24.90 -3.15
N TRP A 136 -6.27 -24.23 -4.19
CA TRP A 136 -4.84 -23.99 -4.39
C TRP A 136 -4.24 -23.05 -3.35
N VAL A 137 -4.93 -21.98 -3.00
CA VAL A 137 -4.48 -21.04 -1.96
C VAL A 137 -4.53 -21.70 -0.59
N GLY A 138 -5.57 -22.47 -0.29
CA GLY A 138 -5.74 -23.21 0.98
C GLY A 138 -5.66 -22.29 2.19
N GLU A 139 -4.95 -22.73 3.21
CA GLU A 139 -4.77 -21.97 4.45
C GLU A 139 -3.83 -20.76 4.32
N ARG A 140 -3.09 -20.66 3.21
CA ARG A 140 -2.13 -19.57 2.96
C ARG A 140 -2.78 -18.22 2.69
N GLY A 141 -4.08 -18.18 2.41
CA GLY A 141 -4.73 -16.93 2.06
C GLY A 141 -6.26 -16.98 2.11
N LEU A 142 -6.84 -15.84 1.77
CA LEU A 142 -8.27 -15.65 1.57
C LEU A 142 -8.51 -15.32 0.10
N VAL A 143 -9.50 -15.98 -0.52
CA VAL A 143 -9.92 -15.70 -1.90
C VAL A 143 -11.34 -15.14 -1.88
N LEU A 144 -11.49 -13.94 -2.41
CA LEU A 144 -12.78 -13.26 -2.58
C LEU A 144 -13.03 -12.98 -4.07
N ASP A 145 -14.28 -12.99 -4.48
CA ASP A 145 -14.70 -12.34 -5.72
C ASP A 145 -14.98 -10.85 -5.50
N ALA A 146 -15.24 -10.11 -6.57
CA ALA A 146 -15.51 -8.68 -6.49
C ALA A 146 -16.76 -8.35 -5.67
N GLU A 147 -17.81 -9.17 -5.74
CA GLU A 147 -19.04 -8.98 -4.97
C GLU A 147 -18.81 -9.20 -3.47
N GLN A 148 -18.11 -10.25 -3.12
CA GLN A 148 -17.70 -10.54 -1.73
C GLN A 148 -16.80 -9.42 -1.19
N MET A 149 -15.87 -8.91 -2.00
CA MET A 149 -15.01 -7.80 -1.59
C MET A 149 -15.81 -6.54 -1.31
N LEU A 150 -16.76 -6.18 -2.18
CA LEU A 150 -17.62 -5.02 -2.00
C LEU A 150 -18.53 -5.17 -0.76
N SER A 151 -19.14 -6.33 -0.59
CA SER A 151 -20.04 -6.59 0.54
C SER A 151 -19.31 -6.73 1.88
N SER A 152 -18.01 -7.00 1.88
CA SER A 152 -17.21 -7.15 3.11
C SER A 152 -17.03 -5.85 3.90
N GLY A 153 -17.22 -4.68 3.27
CA GLY A 153 -16.93 -3.38 3.86
C GLY A 153 -15.42 -3.03 3.93
N LEU A 154 -14.53 -3.90 3.44
CA LEU A 154 -13.07 -3.66 3.44
C LEU A 154 -12.66 -2.46 2.58
N LEU A 155 -13.47 -2.11 1.58
CA LEU A 155 -13.27 -0.93 0.73
C LEU A 155 -14.03 0.31 1.21
N GLY A 156 -14.59 0.27 2.41
CA GLY A 156 -15.43 1.32 2.96
C GLY A 156 -16.93 1.07 2.71
N ASP A 157 -17.75 2.12 2.87
CA ASP A 157 -19.19 2.00 2.67
C ASP A 157 -19.51 1.75 1.19
N PRO A 158 -20.18 0.64 0.84
CA PRO A 158 -20.56 0.33 -0.53
C PRO A 158 -21.41 1.42 -1.21
N GLY A 159 -22.09 2.25 -0.43
CA GLY A 159 -22.90 3.37 -0.94
C GLY A 159 -22.08 4.53 -1.54
N PHE A 160 -20.78 4.62 -1.23
CA PHE A 160 -19.91 5.68 -1.76
C PHE A 160 -19.11 5.29 -3.02
N ALA A 161 -19.06 4.00 -3.35
CA ALA A 161 -18.34 3.54 -4.53
C ALA A 161 -19.29 3.43 -5.74
N ASP A 162 -18.94 4.03 -6.88
CA ASP A 162 -19.52 3.60 -8.15
C ASP A 162 -19.16 2.14 -8.35
N SER A 163 -20.10 1.25 -8.06
CA SER A 163 -19.90 -0.19 -8.04
C SER A 163 -19.32 -0.71 -9.36
N ARG A 164 -19.68 -0.09 -10.49
CA ARG A 164 -19.18 -0.48 -11.80
C ARG A 164 -17.69 -0.21 -11.95
N VAL A 165 -17.23 1.00 -11.60
CA VAL A 165 -15.81 1.38 -11.68
C VAL A 165 -14.98 0.51 -10.73
N VAL A 166 -15.50 0.22 -9.55
CA VAL A 166 -14.82 -0.64 -8.58
C VAL A 166 -14.71 -2.06 -9.10
N HIS A 167 -15.79 -2.65 -9.62
CA HIS A 167 -15.76 -3.99 -10.25
C HIS A 167 -14.76 -4.08 -11.39
N GLU A 168 -14.73 -3.07 -12.27
CA GLU A 168 -13.78 -3.03 -13.38
C GLU A 168 -12.32 -3.00 -12.90
N ARG A 169 -12.05 -2.44 -11.71
CA ARG A 169 -10.69 -2.35 -11.14
C ARG A 169 -10.30 -3.54 -10.29
N LEU A 170 -11.23 -4.14 -9.56
CA LEU A 170 -10.95 -5.28 -8.69
C LEU A 170 -10.62 -6.58 -9.46
N GLY A 171 -11.03 -6.67 -10.74
CA GLY A 171 -10.91 -7.92 -11.49
C GLY A 171 -11.95 -8.95 -11.07
N ASP A 172 -11.66 -10.23 -11.33
CA ASP A 172 -12.61 -11.33 -11.13
C ASP A 172 -12.39 -12.06 -9.80
N ALA A 173 -11.15 -12.02 -9.28
CA ALA A 173 -10.79 -12.64 -8.01
C ALA A 173 -9.69 -11.83 -7.30
N LEU A 174 -9.76 -11.84 -5.97
CA LEU A 174 -8.76 -11.23 -5.11
C LEU A 174 -8.18 -12.28 -4.17
N ILE A 175 -6.87 -12.26 -3.99
CA ILE A 175 -6.17 -13.13 -3.05
C ILE A 175 -5.47 -12.26 -2.00
N PHE A 176 -5.75 -12.52 -0.73
CA PHE A 176 -5.06 -11.90 0.39
C PHE A 176 -4.26 -12.94 1.13
N ALA A 177 -2.94 -12.79 1.18
CA ALA A 177 -2.07 -13.71 1.91
C ALA A 177 -2.28 -13.61 3.42
N ARG A 178 -2.27 -14.76 4.12
CA ARG A 178 -2.19 -14.89 5.57
C ARG A 178 -0.73 -15.09 5.99
N GLY A 179 -0.43 -14.83 7.26
CA GLY A 179 0.88 -15.10 7.86
C GLY A 179 1.62 -13.90 8.29
#